data_029afe76af4a7a9e99a7e58d2716a22e
#
_entry.id   029afe76af4a7a9e99a7e58d2716a22e
#
_cell.length_a   1.000
_cell.length_b   1.000
_cell.length_c   1.000
_cell.angle_alpha   90.00
_cell.angle_beta   90.00
_cell.angle_gamma   90.00
#
_symmetry.space_group_name_H-M   'P 1'
#
loop_
_entity.id
_entity.type
_entity.pdbx_description
1 polymer ?
#
loop_
_entity_poly.entity_id
_entity_poly.type
_entity_poly.pdbx_seq_one_letter_code
_entity_poly.pdbx_strand_id
1 'polypeptide(L)'
;MMNNIEIVGTISFGGKLLNVYGDLDAPLFKAKDISHAIGYSSGNEWRMLELCEEDEKLKLPLVVAGQRRSVNFVTENGLYNILSQSRMEIARAWRRVVHDELISMRRAKGRNVVEQFDEWDHALDNIYFDEETGRLMQSVTVQGGDVEQIPYDE
;
A
#
# COMPACT_ATOMS: atom_id res chain seq x y z
N MET A 1 -2.34 27.02 -0.94
CA MET A 1 -3.00 26.07 -1.85
C MET A 1 -3.30 24.77 -1.15
N MET A 2 -4.50 24.31 -1.33
CA MET A 2 -4.91 23.06 -0.72
C MET A 2 -4.77 21.93 -1.69
N ASN A 3 -4.01 20.93 -1.32
CA ASN A 3 -3.97 19.71 -2.08
C ASN A 3 -4.89 18.70 -1.42
N ASN A 4 -5.88 18.25 -2.15
CA ASN A 4 -6.66 17.12 -1.69
C ASN A 4 -5.79 15.86 -1.80
N ILE A 5 -5.96 14.97 -0.85
CA ILE A 5 -5.36 13.65 -0.93
C ILE A 5 -6.08 12.90 -2.03
N GLU A 6 -5.31 12.36 -2.96
CA GLU A 6 -5.87 11.62 -4.08
C GLU A 6 -5.95 10.13 -3.78
N ILE A 7 -6.94 9.49 -4.40
CA ILE A 7 -7.04 8.04 -4.38
C ILE A 7 -6.05 7.47 -5.38
N VAL A 8 -5.12 6.66 -4.91
CA VAL A 8 -4.08 6.07 -5.76
C VAL A 8 -4.34 4.59 -6.05
N GLY A 9 -5.36 4.02 -5.45
CA GLY A 9 -5.76 2.65 -5.71
C GLY A 9 -7.04 2.32 -4.95
N THR A 10 -7.65 1.21 -5.30
CA THR A 10 -8.85 0.74 -4.62
C THR A 10 -8.75 -0.77 -4.45
N ILE A 11 -9.03 -1.24 -3.25
CA ILE A 11 -9.03 -2.66 -2.92
C ILE A 11 -10.47 -3.10 -2.74
N SER A 12 -10.85 -4.17 -3.41
CA SER A 12 -12.20 -4.70 -3.39
C SER A 12 -12.22 -6.08 -2.76
N PHE A 13 -13.13 -6.31 -1.84
CA PHE A 13 -13.29 -7.62 -1.23
C PHE A 13 -14.70 -7.74 -0.65
N GLY A 14 -15.37 -8.85 -0.97
CA GLY A 14 -16.69 -9.13 -0.40
C GLY A 14 -17.76 -8.10 -0.73
N GLY A 15 -17.68 -7.45 -1.89
CA GLY A 15 -18.61 -6.41 -2.31
C GLY A 15 -18.36 -5.04 -1.66
N LYS A 16 -17.28 -4.89 -0.92
CA LYS A 16 -16.92 -3.63 -0.26
C LYS A 16 -15.61 -3.11 -0.80
N LEU A 17 -15.44 -1.79 -0.74
CA LEU A 17 -14.27 -1.11 -1.30
C LEU A 17 -13.48 -0.42 -0.18
N LEU A 18 -12.16 -0.49 -0.31
CA LEU A 18 -11.24 0.25 0.54
C LEU A 18 -10.32 1.06 -0.36
N ASN A 19 -10.46 2.37 -0.34
CA ASN A 19 -9.63 3.25 -1.14
C ASN A 19 -8.27 3.45 -0.49
N VAL A 20 -7.22 3.52 -1.32
CA VAL A 20 -5.86 3.83 -0.89
C VAL A 20 -5.59 5.27 -1.27
N TYR A 21 -5.27 6.10 -0.29
CA TYR A 21 -5.05 7.53 -0.48
C TYR A 21 -3.57 7.89 -0.36
N GLY A 22 -3.19 8.96 -1.02
CA GLY A 22 -1.88 9.58 -0.88
C GLY A 22 -0.83 8.99 -1.78
N ASP A 23 0.02 8.12 -1.24
CA ASP A 23 1.15 7.53 -1.96
C ASP A 23 1.21 6.03 -1.63
N LEU A 24 1.54 5.21 -2.61
CA LEU A 24 1.66 3.76 -2.39
C LEU A 24 2.81 3.39 -1.45
N ASP A 25 3.83 4.24 -1.35
CA ASP A 25 4.95 4.01 -0.43
C ASP A 25 4.61 4.39 1.00
N ALA A 26 3.66 5.31 1.18
CA ALA A 26 3.16 5.73 2.48
C ALA A 26 1.64 5.89 2.40
N PRO A 27 0.91 4.78 2.20
CA PRO A 27 -0.52 4.88 1.94
C PRO A 27 -1.30 5.26 3.18
N LEU A 28 -2.43 5.94 2.95
CA LEU A 28 -3.37 6.31 3.98
C LEU A 28 -4.71 5.67 3.69
N PHE A 29 -5.42 5.30 4.74
CA PHE A 29 -6.72 4.65 4.64
C PHE A 29 -7.72 5.42 5.49
N LYS A 30 -8.88 5.70 4.90
CA LYS A 30 -9.93 6.45 5.58
C LYS A 30 -10.59 5.55 6.63
N ALA A 31 -10.63 6.02 7.86
CA ALA A 31 -11.16 5.23 8.97
C ALA A 31 -12.60 4.78 8.73
N LYS A 32 -13.41 5.64 8.16
CA LYS A 32 -14.80 5.31 7.85
C LYS A 32 -14.91 4.16 6.85
N ASP A 33 -14.05 4.13 5.85
CA ASP A 33 -14.03 3.05 4.86
C ASP A 33 -13.64 1.72 5.50
N ILE A 34 -12.67 1.77 6.41
CA ILE A 34 -12.22 0.58 7.13
C ILE A 34 -13.35 0.02 7.99
N SER A 35 -13.99 0.89 8.77
CA SER A 35 -15.06 0.45 9.66
C SER A 35 -16.22 -0.18 8.90
N HIS A 36 -16.55 0.41 7.75
CA HIS A 36 -17.59 -0.13 6.88
C HIS A 36 -17.17 -1.49 6.30
N ALA A 37 -15.92 -1.62 5.89
CA ALA A 37 -15.42 -2.84 5.28
C ALA A 37 -15.42 -4.03 6.24
N ILE A 38 -15.08 -3.80 7.50
CA ILE A 38 -14.99 -4.89 8.48
C ILE A 38 -16.22 -5.03 9.37
N GLY A 39 -17.25 -4.24 9.13
CA GLY A 39 -18.55 -4.45 9.74
C GLY A 39 -18.81 -3.73 11.06
N TYR A 40 -18.04 -2.71 11.39
CA TYR A 40 -18.37 -1.87 12.54
C TYR A 40 -19.64 -1.07 12.26
N SER A 41 -20.46 -0.90 13.29
CA SER A 41 -21.68 -0.08 13.18
C SER A 41 -21.31 1.37 12.94
N SER A 42 -22.18 2.07 12.23
CA SER A 42 -22.04 3.52 12.03
C SER A 42 -21.90 4.22 13.38
N GLY A 43 -20.93 5.11 13.49
CA GLY A 43 -20.66 5.83 14.72
C GLY A 43 -19.71 5.14 15.69
N ASN A 44 -19.23 3.95 15.37
CA ASN A 44 -18.29 3.21 16.23
C ASN A 44 -16.85 3.20 15.72
N GLU A 45 -16.53 4.08 14.78
CA GLU A 45 -15.15 4.22 14.27
C GLU A 45 -14.13 4.49 15.36
N TRP A 46 -14.54 5.25 16.37
CA TRP A 46 -13.64 5.64 17.47
C TRP A 46 -13.11 4.42 18.24
N ARG A 47 -13.90 3.36 18.35
CA ARG A 47 -13.48 2.12 18.99
C ARG A 47 -12.39 1.43 18.18
N MET A 48 -12.57 1.46 16.88
CA MET A 48 -11.59 0.89 15.95
C MET A 48 -10.27 1.68 16.03
N LEU A 49 -10.37 3.01 16.07
CA LEU A 49 -9.19 3.87 16.13
C LEU A 49 -8.41 3.74 17.43
N GLU A 50 -9.03 3.27 18.51
CA GLU A 50 -8.32 2.98 19.75
C GLU A 50 -7.30 1.85 19.61
N LEU A 51 -7.42 1.01 18.58
CA LEU A 51 -6.48 -0.07 18.31
C LEU A 51 -5.16 0.43 17.68
N CYS A 52 -5.14 1.70 17.26
CA CYS A 52 -3.96 2.30 16.64
C CYS A 52 -3.14 3.09 17.65
N GLU A 53 -1.83 3.15 17.39
CA GLU A 53 -0.94 4.06 18.11
C GLU A 53 -1.18 5.51 17.64
N GLU A 54 -0.72 6.48 18.41
CA GLU A 54 -0.94 7.90 18.08
C GLU A 54 -0.29 8.31 16.77
N ASP A 55 0.86 7.74 16.44
CA ASP A 55 1.54 8.02 15.16
C ASP A 55 0.95 7.28 13.96
N GLU A 56 -0.04 6.44 14.20
CA GLU A 56 -0.74 5.68 13.16
C GLU A 56 -2.07 6.32 12.76
N LYS A 57 -2.47 7.37 13.45
CA LYS A 57 -3.73 8.08 13.22
C LYS A 57 -3.47 9.53 12.87
N LEU A 58 -4.25 10.08 11.95
CA LEU A 58 -4.15 11.50 11.62
C LEU A 58 -5.48 12.00 11.09
N LYS A 59 -5.70 13.30 11.25
CA LYS A 59 -6.85 13.99 10.66
C LYS A 59 -6.36 14.89 9.54
N LEU A 60 -6.97 14.75 8.39
CA LEU A 60 -6.61 15.54 7.22
C LEU A 60 -7.85 16.16 6.60
N PRO A 61 -7.71 17.34 5.99
CA PRO A 61 -8.83 17.95 5.28
C PRO A 61 -9.11 17.20 3.99
N LEU A 62 -10.39 17.01 3.70
CA LEU A 62 -10.85 16.39 2.48
C LEU A 62 -12.09 17.12 2.01
N VAL A 63 -12.18 17.40 0.72
CA VAL A 63 -13.38 18.01 0.15
C VAL A 63 -14.35 16.89 -0.22
N VAL A 64 -15.52 16.91 0.41
CA VAL A 64 -16.58 15.92 0.17
C VAL A 64 -17.85 16.71 -0.18
N ALA A 65 -18.40 16.44 -1.35
CA ALA A 65 -19.60 17.11 -1.85
C ALA A 65 -19.47 18.64 -1.82
N GLY A 66 -18.31 19.17 -2.18
CA GLY A 66 -18.04 20.60 -2.20
C GLY A 66 -17.75 21.22 -0.84
N GLN A 67 -17.77 20.44 0.24
CA GLN A 67 -17.51 20.93 1.59
C GLN A 67 -16.19 20.36 2.10
N ARG A 68 -15.42 21.24 2.73
CA ARG A 68 -14.16 20.85 3.35
C ARG A 68 -14.41 20.29 4.73
N ARG A 69 -13.97 19.06 4.96
CA ARG A 69 -14.17 18.37 6.23
C ARG A 69 -12.86 17.80 6.73
N SER A 70 -12.73 17.69 8.03
CA SER A 70 -11.63 17.00 8.68
C SER A 70 -11.97 15.51 8.76
N VAL A 71 -11.13 14.66 8.21
CA VAL A 71 -11.39 13.24 8.08
C VAL A 71 -10.30 12.44 8.77
N ASN A 72 -10.68 11.39 9.46
CA ASN A 72 -9.74 10.49 10.12
C ASN A 72 -9.14 9.50 9.11
N PHE A 73 -7.84 9.41 9.11
CA PHE A 73 -7.07 8.45 8.32
C PHE A 73 -6.17 7.65 9.23
N VAL A 74 -5.77 6.48 8.78
CA VAL A 74 -4.74 5.68 9.43
C VAL A 74 -3.66 5.33 8.42
N THR A 75 -2.46 5.10 8.94
CA THR A 75 -1.32 4.63 8.15
C THR A 75 -1.48 3.15 7.81
N GLU A 76 -0.58 2.62 7.01
CA GLU A 76 -0.55 1.19 6.71
C GLU A 76 -0.40 0.35 7.98
N ASN A 77 0.50 0.75 8.87
CA ASN A 77 0.68 0.06 10.15
C ASN A 77 -0.58 0.14 11.00
N GLY A 78 -1.24 1.30 11.02
CA GLY A 78 -2.50 1.47 11.74
C GLY A 78 -3.59 0.55 11.21
N LEU A 79 -3.67 0.42 9.89
CA LEU A 79 -4.63 -0.49 9.28
C LEU A 79 -4.35 -1.95 9.69
N TYR A 80 -3.10 -2.39 9.61
CA TYR A 80 -2.76 -3.75 9.99
C TYR A 80 -3.02 -4.01 11.48
N ASN A 81 -2.79 -3.04 12.34
CA ASN A 81 -3.12 -3.16 13.76
C ASN A 81 -4.62 -3.34 13.97
N ILE A 82 -5.43 -2.54 13.28
CA ILE A 82 -6.89 -2.68 13.34
C ILE A 82 -7.30 -4.07 12.90
N LEU A 83 -6.82 -4.50 11.74
CA LEU A 83 -7.22 -5.77 11.16
C LEU A 83 -6.75 -6.98 11.97
N SER A 84 -5.60 -6.85 12.64
CA SER A 84 -5.04 -7.93 13.46
C SER A 84 -5.71 -8.05 14.82
N GLN A 85 -6.13 -6.94 15.40
CA GLN A 85 -6.70 -6.90 16.74
C GLN A 85 -8.22 -6.93 16.75
N SER A 86 -8.85 -6.72 15.60
CA SER A 86 -10.30 -6.74 15.50
C SER A 86 -10.85 -8.12 15.77
N ARG A 87 -11.98 -8.17 16.50
CA ARG A 87 -12.71 -9.41 16.76
C ARG A 87 -13.57 -9.83 15.59
N MET A 88 -13.71 -8.96 14.58
CA MET A 88 -14.50 -9.25 13.40
C MET A 88 -13.78 -10.27 12.53
N GLU A 89 -14.44 -11.37 12.23
CA GLU A 89 -13.86 -12.44 11.40
C GLU A 89 -13.36 -11.96 10.05
N ILE A 90 -14.14 -11.08 9.43
CA ILE A 90 -13.81 -10.56 8.11
C ILE A 90 -12.52 -9.73 8.12
N ALA A 91 -12.10 -9.21 9.27
CA ALA A 91 -10.87 -8.42 9.37
C ALA A 91 -9.62 -9.22 9.00
N ARG A 92 -9.59 -10.51 9.34
CA ARG A 92 -8.46 -11.38 8.99
C ARG A 92 -8.35 -11.58 7.49
N ALA A 93 -9.49 -11.75 6.83
CA ALA A 93 -9.51 -11.89 5.37
C ALA A 93 -9.09 -10.58 4.70
N TRP A 94 -9.58 -9.44 5.19
CA TRP A 94 -9.17 -8.13 4.69
C TRP A 94 -7.67 -7.90 4.82
N ARG A 95 -7.07 -8.33 5.93
CA ARG A 95 -5.63 -8.18 6.14
C ARG A 95 -4.82 -8.80 5.01
N ARG A 96 -5.18 -10.01 4.61
CA ARG A 96 -4.51 -10.70 3.51
C ARG A 96 -4.73 -10.01 2.18
N VAL A 97 -5.98 -9.62 1.92
CA VAL A 97 -6.34 -8.96 0.66
C VAL A 97 -5.60 -7.62 0.53
N VAL A 98 -5.59 -6.80 1.59
CA VAL A 98 -4.89 -5.51 1.57
C VAL A 98 -3.40 -5.71 1.33
N HIS A 99 -2.78 -6.63 2.03
CA HIS A 99 -1.36 -6.90 1.89
C HIS A 99 -1.01 -7.30 0.46
N ASP A 100 -1.74 -8.25 -0.11
CA ASP A 100 -1.49 -8.74 -1.45
C ASP A 100 -1.72 -7.68 -2.51
N GLU A 101 -2.80 -6.91 -2.37
CA GLU A 101 -3.13 -5.85 -3.32
C GLU A 101 -2.13 -4.69 -3.28
N LEU A 102 -1.66 -4.31 -2.10
CA LEU A 102 -0.64 -3.26 -1.99
C LEU A 102 0.67 -3.70 -2.64
N ILE A 103 1.07 -4.96 -2.44
CA ILE A 103 2.25 -5.51 -3.11
C ILE A 103 2.08 -5.44 -4.63
N SER A 104 0.92 -5.86 -5.12
CA SER A 104 0.61 -5.85 -6.54
C SER A 104 0.66 -4.43 -7.12
N MET A 105 0.07 -3.45 -6.41
CA MET A 105 0.08 -2.05 -6.83
C MET A 105 1.49 -1.48 -6.88
N ARG A 106 2.31 -1.79 -5.88
CA ARG A 106 3.70 -1.31 -5.82
C ARG A 106 4.54 -1.90 -6.93
N ARG A 107 4.33 -3.17 -7.25
CA ARG A 107 5.03 -3.83 -8.37
C ARG A 107 4.62 -3.23 -9.71
N ALA A 108 3.35 -2.94 -9.90
CA ALA A 108 2.86 -2.30 -11.12
C ALA A 108 3.46 -0.90 -11.30
N LYS A 109 3.54 -0.13 -10.22
CA LYS A 109 4.16 1.19 -10.22
C LYS A 109 5.64 1.10 -10.62
N GLY A 110 6.37 0.13 -10.08
CA GLY A 110 7.77 -0.09 -10.42
C GLY A 110 7.96 -0.47 -11.87
N ARG A 111 7.11 -1.34 -12.40
CA ARG A 111 7.17 -1.73 -13.81
C ARG A 111 6.88 -0.56 -14.74
N ASN A 112 5.93 0.29 -14.39
CA ASN A 112 5.60 1.48 -15.17
C ASN A 112 6.79 2.45 -15.24
N VAL A 113 7.49 2.62 -14.14
CA VAL A 113 8.70 3.45 -14.11
C VAL A 113 9.77 2.86 -15.01
N VAL A 114 9.96 1.54 -14.97
CA VAL A 114 10.93 0.85 -15.83
C VAL A 114 10.58 1.05 -17.29
N GLU A 115 9.33 0.89 -17.66
CA GLU A 115 8.87 1.08 -19.04
C GLU A 115 9.14 2.47 -19.59
N GLN A 116 9.10 3.50 -18.74
CA GLN A 116 9.39 4.87 -19.12
C GLN A 116 10.85 5.09 -19.51
N PHE A 117 11.74 4.25 -19.04
CA PHE A 117 13.17 4.36 -19.28
C PHE A 117 13.71 3.18 -20.10
N ASP A 118 12.93 2.74 -21.03
CA ASP A 118 13.13 1.51 -21.78
C ASP A 118 14.47 1.43 -22.50
N GLU A 119 15.00 2.57 -22.95
CA GLU A 119 16.27 2.63 -23.67
C GLU A 119 17.48 2.31 -22.79
N TRP A 120 17.33 2.41 -21.49
CA TRP A 120 18.40 2.12 -20.54
C TRP A 120 18.20 0.80 -19.84
N ASP A 121 17.16 0.11 -20.17
CA ASP A 121 16.56 -0.86 -19.30
C ASP A 121 17.14 -2.24 -19.35
N HIS A 122 18.09 -2.48 -20.25
CA HIS A 122 18.74 -3.80 -20.27
C HIS A 122 19.39 -4.11 -18.94
N ALA A 123 19.87 -3.09 -18.23
CA ALA A 123 20.43 -3.28 -16.91
C ALA A 123 19.36 -3.56 -15.86
N LEU A 124 18.21 -2.88 -15.98
CA LEU A 124 17.10 -3.02 -15.02
C LEU A 124 16.32 -4.32 -15.23
N ASP A 125 16.20 -4.78 -16.47
CA ASP A 125 15.49 -6.02 -16.79
C ASP A 125 16.15 -7.25 -16.14
N ASN A 126 17.42 -7.14 -15.81
CA ASN A 126 18.20 -8.22 -15.22
C ASN A 126 18.25 -8.17 -13.69
N ILE A 127 17.51 -7.23 -13.08
CA ILE A 127 17.48 -7.07 -11.63
C ILE A 127 16.35 -7.91 -11.05
N TYR A 128 16.64 -8.67 -10.04
CA TYR A 128 15.64 -9.48 -9.34
C TYR A 128 15.97 -9.53 -7.84
N PHE A 129 14.97 -9.87 -7.05
CA PHE A 129 15.14 -10.01 -5.61
C PHE A 129 15.47 -11.48 -5.28
N ASP A 130 16.58 -11.68 -4.58
CA ASP A 130 16.98 -12.99 -4.12
C ASP A 130 16.43 -13.21 -2.71
N GLU A 131 15.49 -14.14 -2.59
CA GLU A 131 14.83 -14.42 -1.32
C GLU A 131 15.77 -15.05 -0.28
N GLU A 132 16.79 -15.79 -0.73
CA GLU A 132 17.74 -16.42 0.17
C GLU A 132 18.62 -15.39 0.88
N THR A 133 19.09 -14.38 0.15
CA THR A 133 19.99 -13.37 0.69
C THR A 133 19.26 -12.10 1.12
N GLY A 134 18.02 -11.89 0.68
CA GLY A 134 17.25 -10.68 0.93
C GLY A 134 17.80 -9.46 0.21
N ARG A 135 18.49 -9.63 -0.89
CA ARG A 135 19.17 -8.55 -1.62
C ARG A 135 18.67 -8.47 -3.05
N LEU A 136 18.77 -7.28 -3.63
CA LEU A 136 18.57 -7.10 -5.06
C LEU A 136 19.79 -7.62 -5.79
N MET A 137 19.55 -8.44 -6.79
CA MET A 137 20.59 -9.06 -7.60
C MET A 137 20.46 -8.58 -9.04
N GLN A 138 21.56 -8.65 -9.76
CA GLN A 138 21.58 -8.29 -11.17
C GLN A 138 22.26 -9.41 -11.95
N SER A 139 21.62 -9.82 -13.05
CA SER A 139 22.22 -10.74 -14.00
C SER A 139 23.10 -9.94 -14.96
N VAL A 140 24.35 -10.32 -15.09
CA VAL A 140 25.30 -9.64 -15.95
C VAL A 140 25.84 -10.64 -16.96
N THR A 141 25.78 -10.29 -18.25
CA THR A 141 26.41 -11.09 -19.30
C THR A 141 27.86 -10.68 -19.38
N VAL A 142 28.76 -11.62 -19.08
CA VAL A 142 30.20 -11.36 -19.18
C VAL A 142 30.68 -11.68 -20.58
N GLN A 143 31.87 -11.18 -20.88
CA GLN A 143 32.53 -11.40 -22.17
C GLN A 143 32.74 -12.91 -22.39
N GLY A 144 32.25 -13.42 -23.51
CA GLY A 144 32.26 -14.83 -23.80
C GLY A 144 30.88 -15.49 -23.70
N GLY A 145 29.84 -14.70 -23.31
CA GLY A 145 28.48 -15.20 -23.30
C GLY A 145 27.98 -15.80 -22.00
N ASP A 146 28.82 -15.88 -20.99
CA ASP A 146 28.42 -16.38 -19.68
C ASP A 146 27.63 -15.29 -18.92
N VAL A 147 26.75 -15.76 -18.00
CA VAL A 147 25.97 -14.86 -17.17
C VAL A 147 26.40 -15.02 -15.72
N GLU A 148 26.73 -13.91 -15.08
CA GLU A 148 27.05 -13.88 -13.67
C GLU A 148 25.96 -13.18 -12.87
N GLN A 149 25.75 -13.62 -11.64
CA GLN A 149 24.82 -13.03 -10.72
C GLN A 149 25.58 -12.23 -9.68
N ILE A 150 25.33 -10.90 -9.64
CA ILE A 150 26.02 -10.02 -8.70
C ILE A 150 24.99 -9.22 -7.91
N PRO A 151 25.33 -8.77 -6.68
CA PRO A 151 24.45 -7.87 -5.94
C PRO A 151 24.29 -6.54 -6.67
N TYR A 152 23.08 -6.05 -6.74
CA TYR A 152 22.77 -4.80 -7.44
C TYR A 152 23.33 -3.58 -6.72
N ASP A 153 23.42 -3.61 -5.42
CA ASP A 153 23.78 -2.48 -4.57
C ASP A 153 25.30 -2.34 -4.33
N GLU A 154 26.11 -3.02 -5.07
CA GLU A 154 27.57 -2.86 -5.00
C GLU A 154 28.11 -1.89 -6.02
#